data_47abe3fa8c282017d320950c3c7cfd31
#
_entry.id   47abe3fa8c282017d320950c3c7cfd31
#
_cell.length_a   1.000
_cell.length_b   1.000
_cell.length_c   1.000
_cell.angle_alpha   90.00
_cell.angle_beta   90.00
_cell.angle_gamma   90.00
#
_symmetry.space_group_name_H-M   'P 1'
#
loop_
_entity.id
_entity.type
_entity.pdbx_description
1 polymer ?
#
loop_
_entity_poly.entity_id
_entity_poly.type
_entity_poly.pdbx_seq_one_letter_code
_entity_poly.pdbx_strand_id
1 'polypeptide(L)'
;TIYNVPVDFTYDSAAYTSRGLSIVNAEEKTVNLKLSGDGYTIGSLSANDFVVYPDWSSVRDSGEKSLRLQVRSQSTLLTGVSVSIDGDNTVDVVFDVVEEKTLPIQVTTNYLKIADGYILYGTDISKETVILSGPSTELSQVETCTAEVAHKGDLTEPVTLTTALRFYTRSGSEVQFEYTTLEEESVDVTLQVYKVATLPVEVSFINAPRDFDSSVLAYTLSKKTLNVAGPESQIDRLSALSVGTIDLSTFALDKVYEMPIELPTGIHLLDNLSSITVSFDSSKLETKTLNLPS
;
A
#
# COMPACT_ATOMS: atom_id res chain seq x y z
N THR A 1 -33.15 19.61 42.74
CA THR A 1 -32.05 18.95 41.97
C THR A 1 -32.48 18.86 40.52
N ILE A 2 -31.58 19.19 39.58
CA ILE A 2 -31.71 18.92 38.16
C ILE A 2 -30.85 17.70 37.89
N TYR A 3 -31.41 16.69 37.24
CA TYR A 3 -30.77 15.40 37.02
C TYR A 3 -30.25 15.30 35.59
N ASN A 4 -29.15 14.52 35.41
CA ASN A 4 -28.60 14.12 34.13
C ASN A 4 -28.21 15.29 33.20
N VAL A 5 -27.59 16.33 33.76
CA VAL A 5 -27.05 17.44 32.94
C VAL A 5 -25.76 16.95 32.26
N PRO A 6 -25.70 17.00 30.91
CA PRO A 6 -24.53 16.54 30.20
C PRO A 6 -23.34 17.50 30.40
N VAL A 7 -22.14 16.94 30.41
CA VAL A 7 -20.91 17.70 30.40
C VAL A 7 -20.61 18.16 28.99
N ASP A 8 -20.44 19.46 28.79
CA ASP A 8 -20.06 20.05 27.50
C ASP A 8 -18.54 20.19 27.40
N PHE A 9 -17.91 19.34 26.60
CA PHE A 9 -16.48 19.37 26.34
C PHE A 9 -16.06 20.42 25.32
N THR A 10 -17.02 21.07 24.64
CA THR A 10 -16.71 22.09 23.63
C THR A 10 -16.70 23.50 24.21
N TYR A 11 -17.32 23.69 25.39
CA TYR A 11 -17.41 24.98 26.05
C TYR A 11 -16.00 25.45 26.47
N ASP A 12 -15.65 26.69 26.10
CA ASP A 12 -14.35 27.33 26.39
C ASP A 12 -13.12 26.54 25.92
N SER A 13 -13.26 25.79 24.86
CA SER A 13 -12.21 24.91 24.30
C SER A 13 -10.95 25.66 23.84
N ALA A 14 -11.03 26.97 23.62
CA ALA A 14 -9.88 27.80 23.24
C ALA A 14 -8.69 27.70 24.23
N ALA A 15 -8.98 27.36 25.48
CA ALA A 15 -7.93 27.19 26.51
C ALA A 15 -6.90 26.10 26.20
N TYR A 16 -7.30 25.01 25.52
CA TYR A 16 -6.40 23.94 25.09
C TYR A 16 -6.15 23.94 23.57
N THR A 17 -7.15 24.27 22.73
CA THR A 17 -6.98 24.27 21.28
C THR A 17 -5.99 25.33 20.79
N SER A 18 -5.87 26.47 21.49
CA SER A 18 -4.83 27.48 21.21
C SER A 18 -3.40 26.96 21.37
N ARG A 19 -3.21 25.83 22.05
CA ARG A 19 -1.93 25.13 22.23
C ARG A 19 -1.74 23.97 21.24
N GLY A 20 -2.65 23.81 20.30
CA GLY A 20 -2.65 22.71 19.34
C GLY A 20 -3.13 21.37 19.93
N LEU A 21 -3.67 21.39 21.15
CA LEU A 21 -4.20 20.19 21.80
C LEU A 21 -5.63 19.91 21.34
N SER A 22 -5.95 18.65 21.23
CA SER A 22 -7.29 18.12 20.98
C SER A 22 -7.66 17.10 22.03
N ILE A 23 -8.94 16.95 22.30
CA ILE A 23 -9.45 15.85 23.10
C ILE A 23 -9.42 14.60 22.23
N VAL A 24 -8.69 13.60 22.67
CA VAL A 24 -8.57 12.29 22.01
C VAL A 24 -9.61 11.33 22.52
N ASN A 25 -9.83 11.36 23.84
CA ASN A 25 -10.86 10.57 24.51
C ASN A 25 -11.50 11.39 25.62
N ALA A 26 -12.83 11.35 25.70
CA ALA A 26 -13.60 11.87 26.80
C ALA A 26 -14.83 10.98 26.99
N GLU A 27 -15.01 10.45 28.17
CA GLU A 27 -16.24 9.73 28.51
C GLU A 27 -17.44 10.66 28.49
N GLU A 28 -18.54 10.22 27.88
CA GLU A 28 -19.82 10.91 28.05
C GLU A 28 -20.22 10.88 29.51
N LYS A 29 -20.23 12.05 30.14
CA LYS A 29 -20.56 12.19 31.55
C LYS A 29 -21.74 13.09 31.73
N THR A 30 -22.67 12.68 32.62
CA THR A 30 -23.76 13.50 33.11
C THR A 30 -23.59 13.71 34.62
N VAL A 31 -24.03 14.84 35.09
CA VAL A 31 -24.01 15.17 36.51
C VAL A 31 -25.38 15.68 37.00
N ASN A 32 -25.60 15.60 38.29
CA ASN A 32 -26.77 16.20 38.92
C ASN A 32 -26.36 17.57 39.50
N LEU A 33 -27.25 18.55 39.32
CA LEU A 33 -27.09 19.89 39.89
C LEU A 33 -28.02 20.10 41.10
N LYS A 34 -27.42 20.48 42.20
CA LYS A 34 -28.14 20.89 43.40
C LYS A 34 -28.29 22.40 43.40
N LEU A 35 -29.56 22.83 43.41
CA LEU A 35 -29.93 24.24 43.45
C LEU A 35 -30.43 24.62 44.87
N SER A 36 -30.04 25.80 45.33
CA SER A 36 -30.52 26.35 46.60
C SER A 36 -30.85 27.84 46.41
N GLY A 37 -32.04 28.22 46.84
CA GLY A 37 -32.57 29.57 46.68
C GLY A 37 -34.09 29.62 46.81
N ASP A 38 -34.72 30.68 46.27
CA ASP A 38 -36.18 30.83 46.28
C ASP A 38 -36.86 29.73 45.45
N GLY A 39 -37.86 29.09 46.03
CA GLY A 39 -38.57 27.93 45.45
C GLY A 39 -39.27 28.24 44.13
N TYR A 40 -39.81 29.48 43.95
CA TYR A 40 -40.47 29.88 42.72
C TYR A 40 -39.43 29.98 41.57
N THR A 41 -38.30 30.62 41.82
CA THR A 41 -37.21 30.76 40.88
C THR A 41 -36.62 29.42 40.49
N ILE A 42 -36.35 28.56 41.47
CA ILE A 42 -35.83 27.20 41.23
C ILE A 42 -36.78 26.35 40.39
N GLY A 43 -38.10 26.48 40.64
CA GLY A 43 -39.13 25.73 39.92
C GLY A 43 -39.23 26.05 38.41
N SER A 44 -38.72 27.21 37.98
CA SER A 44 -38.73 27.64 36.60
C SER A 44 -37.45 27.23 35.81
N LEU A 45 -36.41 26.70 36.51
CA LEU A 45 -35.12 26.34 35.91
C LEU A 45 -35.09 24.90 35.41
N SER A 46 -34.41 24.71 34.32
CA SER A 46 -34.21 23.42 33.64
C SER A 46 -32.73 23.16 33.39
N ALA A 47 -32.39 21.98 32.87
CA ALA A 47 -31.03 21.64 32.51
C ALA A 47 -30.42 22.61 31.48
N ASN A 48 -31.23 23.16 30.57
CA ASN A 48 -30.83 24.08 29.52
C ASN A 48 -30.39 25.48 30.04
N ASP A 49 -30.68 25.77 31.29
CA ASP A 49 -30.28 27.03 31.94
C ASP A 49 -28.85 26.97 32.48
N PHE A 50 -28.20 25.80 32.38
CA PHE A 50 -26.84 25.56 32.89
C PHE A 50 -25.96 24.89 31.86
N VAL A 51 -24.68 25.28 31.88
CA VAL A 51 -23.61 24.55 31.19
C VAL A 51 -22.66 23.99 32.23
N VAL A 52 -22.44 22.69 32.17
CA VAL A 52 -21.43 21.98 32.97
C VAL A 52 -20.26 21.66 32.04
N TYR A 53 -19.08 22.09 32.42
CA TYR A 53 -17.87 21.92 31.60
C TYR A 53 -16.65 21.68 32.49
N PRO A 54 -15.57 21.03 31.95
CA PRO A 54 -14.33 20.84 32.68
C PRO A 54 -13.56 22.16 32.84
N ASP A 55 -12.82 22.29 33.93
CA ASP A 55 -11.88 23.39 34.12
C ASP A 55 -10.61 23.14 33.30
N TRP A 56 -10.51 23.81 32.18
CA TRP A 56 -9.38 23.70 31.25
C TRP A 56 -8.11 24.43 31.72
N SER A 57 -8.13 25.16 32.81
CA SER A 57 -7.03 26.03 33.26
C SER A 57 -5.72 25.27 33.56
N SER A 58 -5.83 23.98 33.90
CA SER A 58 -4.69 23.11 34.19
C SER A 58 -4.14 22.39 32.94
N VAL A 59 -4.82 22.44 31.80
CA VAL A 59 -4.43 21.73 30.58
C VAL A 59 -3.34 22.52 29.85
N ARG A 60 -2.09 22.02 29.91
CA ARG A 60 -0.92 22.67 29.31
C ARG A 60 -0.17 21.79 28.32
N ASP A 61 -0.28 20.49 28.44
CA ASP A 61 0.43 19.45 27.70
C ASP A 61 -0.47 18.25 27.44
N SER A 62 -0.05 17.36 26.56
CA SER A 62 -0.71 16.09 26.26
C SER A 62 -0.74 15.14 27.45
N GLY A 63 -1.59 14.12 27.36
CA GLY A 63 -1.77 13.06 28.33
C GLY A 63 -3.13 13.12 29.02
N GLU A 64 -3.36 12.14 29.90
CA GLU A 64 -4.58 12.02 30.69
C GLU A 64 -4.60 13.06 31.81
N LYS A 65 -5.72 13.74 31.96
CA LYS A 65 -5.95 14.78 32.96
C LYS A 65 -7.28 14.54 33.67
N SER A 66 -7.24 14.47 35.00
CA SER A 66 -8.47 14.48 35.81
C SER A 66 -8.85 15.94 36.10
N LEU A 67 -9.95 16.37 35.50
CA LEU A 67 -10.37 17.76 35.51
C LEU A 67 -11.60 17.97 36.39
N ARG A 68 -11.60 19.06 37.17
CA ARG A 68 -12.79 19.47 37.89
C ARG A 68 -13.85 20.00 36.95
N LEU A 69 -15.09 19.62 37.22
CA LEU A 69 -16.24 20.17 36.53
C LEU A 69 -16.66 21.50 37.19
N GLN A 70 -16.97 22.44 36.33
CA GLN A 70 -17.55 23.72 36.67
C GLN A 70 -18.99 23.82 36.13
N VAL A 71 -19.80 24.61 36.78
CA VAL A 71 -21.15 24.91 36.32
C VAL A 71 -21.28 26.41 36.10
N ARG A 72 -21.80 26.79 34.94
CA ARG A 72 -22.13 28.18 34.63
C ARG A 72 -23.62 28.30 34.26
N SER A 73 -24.24 29.34 34.76
CA SER A 73 -25.61 29.67 34.34
C SER A 73 -25.61 30.40 33.02
N GLN A 74 -26.55 30.02 32.16
CA GLN A 74 -26.91 30.74 30.93
C GLN A 74 -28.19 31.61 31.14
N SER A 75 -28.91 31.40 32.27
CA SER A 75 -30.13 32.14 32.60
C SER A 75 -29.84 33.45 33.36
N THR A 76 -30.53 34.49 33.01
CA THR A 76 -30.54 35.76 33.75
C THR A 76 -31.39 35.73 35.02
N LEU A 77 -32.14 34.64 35.26
CA LEU A 77 -33.09 34.50 36.37
C LEU A 77 -32.45 33.99 37.66
N LEU A 78 -31.12 33.89 37.74
CA LEU A 78 -30.38 33.29 38.85
C LEU A 78 -30.05 34.21 40.02
N THR A 79 -30.69 35.38 40.13
CA THR A 79 -30.50 36.26 41.30
C THR A 79 -30.95 35.55 42.57
N GLY A 80 -30.06 35.28 43.50
CA GLY A 80 -30.34 34.62 44.77
C GLY A 80 -30.43 33.07 44.70
N VAL A 81 -30.03 32.45 43.57
CA VAL A 81 -29.90 30.98 43.45
C VAL A 81 -28.44 30.62 43.40
N SER A 82 -28.04 29.66 44.22
CA SER A 82 -26.74 28.99 44.16
C SER A 82 -26.88 27.63 43.50
N VAL A 83 -25.90 27.28 42.65
CA VAL A 83 -25.83 25.99 41.97
C VAL A 83 -24.51 25.29 42.33
N SER A 84 -24.57 23.99 42.54
CA SER A 84 -23.41 23.12 42.77
C SER A 84 -23.64 21.77 42.14
N ILE A 85 -22.53 21.09 41.78
CA ILE A 85 -22.58 19.72 41.30
C ILE A 85 -22.79 18.79 42.49
N ASP A 86 -23.76 17.86 42.39
CA ASP A 86 -24.09 16.91 43.43
C ASP A 86 -23.40 15.57 43.12
N GLY A 87 -22.46 15.17 43.98
CA GLY A 87 -21.64 13.95 43.83
C GLY A 87 -20.25 14.20 43.24
N ASP A 88 -19.81 13.26 42.40
CA ASP A 88 -18.49 13.34 41.72
C ASP A 88 -18.47 14.50 40.73
N ASN A 89 -17.46 15.36 40.92
CA ASN A 89 -17.31 16.58 40.16
C ASN A 89 -16.00 16.58 39.33
N THR A 90 -15.46 15.39 38.97
CA THR A 90 -14.27 15.23 38.16
C THR A 90 -14.58 14.45 36.90
N VAL A 91 -13.79 14.64 35.85
CA VAL A 91 -13.85 13.87 34.61
C VAL A 91 -12.45 13.67 34.08
N ASP A 92 -12.18 12.46 33.62
CA ASP A 92 -10.90 12.12 33.01
C ASP A 92 -10.98 12.36 31.49
N VAL A 93 -9.99 13.10 30.99
CA VAL A 93 -9.90 13.51 29.58
C VAL A 93 -8.48 13.30 29.10
N VAL A 94 -8.34 12.68 27.92
CA VAL A 94 -7.05 12.48 27.25
C VAL A 94 -6.86 13.54 26.19
N PHE A 95 -5.75 14.25 26.28
CA PHE A 95 -5.34 15.31 25.33
C PHE A 95 -4.12 14.87 24.55
N ASP A 96 -4.10 15.19 23.26
CA ASP A 96 -2.89 15.09 22.44
C ASP A 96 -2.94 16.09 21.28
N VAL A 97 -1.81 16.23 20.58
CA VAL A 97 -1.75 16.85 19.26
C VAL A 97 -2.20 15.79 18.26
N VAL A 98 -3.25 16.07 17.52
CA VAL A 98 -3.73 15.20 16.44
C VAL A 98 -3.04 15.59 15.14
N GLU A 99 -2.41 14.65 14.50
CA GLU A 99 -1.68 14.85 13.25
C GLU A 99 -1.88 13.68 12.29
N GLU A 100 -1.39 13.84 11.07
CA GLU A 100 -1.40 12.79 10.04
C GLU A 100 0.03 12.32 9.78
N LYS A 101 0.16 11.00 9.59
CA LYS A 101 1.41 10.35 9.22
C LYS A 101 1.18 9.44 8.03
N THR A 102 1.96 9.65 6.96
CA THR A 102 1.94 8.80 5.78
C THR A 102 3.12 7.82 5.86
N LEU A 103 2.83 6.53 5.65
CA LEU A 103 3.84 5.47 5.62
C LEU A 103 3.77 4.69 4.31
N PRO A 104 4.93 4.30 3.75
CA PRO A 104 4.98 3.34 2.66
C PRO A 104 4.57 1.94 3.17
N ILE A 105 3.83 1.21 2.34
CA ILE A 105 3.41 -0.16 2.64
C ILE A 105 4.46 -1.13 2.08
N GLN A 106 5.05 -1.93 2.95
CA GLN A 106 6.01 -2.98 2.59
C GLN A 106 5.28 -4.32 2.44
N VAL A 107 5.41 -4.95 1.27
CA VAL A 107 4.83 -6.28 1.05
C VAL A 107 5.83 -7.34 1.48
N THR A 108 5.39 -8.27 2.33
CA THR A 108 6.17 -9.41 2.80
C THR A 108 5.57 -10.70 2.27
N THR A 109 6.39 -11.50 1.58
CA THR A 109 5.99 -12.74 0.89
C THR A 109 6.63 -14.00 1.47
N ASN A 110 7.17 -13.92 2.69
CA ASN A 110 7.96 -14.99 3.34
C ASN A 110 7.20 -16.30 3.56
N TYR A 111 5.88 -16.26 3.55
CA TYR A 111 5.00 -17.41 3.80
C TYR A 111 4.37 -17.99 2.53
N LEU A 112 4.88 -17.59 1.36
CA LEU A 112 4.41 -18.10 0.08
C LEU A 112 5.21 -19.35 -0.32
N LYS A 113 4.52 -20.30 -0.92
CA LYS A 113 5.12 -21.45 -1.57
C LYS A 113 4.81 -21.40 -3.06
N ILE A 114 5.85 -21.30 -3.87
CA ILE A 114 5.76 -21.30 -5.33
C ILE A 114 6.03 -22.72 -5.81
N ALA A 115 5.22 -23.23 -6.72
CA ALA A 115 5.37 -24.55 -7.29
C ALA A 115 6.68 -24.68 -8.09
N ASP A 116 7.21 -25.90 -8.20
CA ASP A 116 8.37 -26.17 -9.04
C ASP A 116 8.08 -25.82 -10.51
N GLY A 117 9.02 -25.14 -11.14
CA GLY A 117 8.86 -24.62 -12.51
C GLY A 117 8.13 -23.27 -12.62
N TYR A 118 7.82 -22.64 -11.49
CA TYR A 118 7.23 -21.29 -11.42
C TYR A 118 8.08 -20.34 -10.60
N ILE A 119 7.87 -19.05 -10.79
CA ILE A 119 8.52 -17.99 -10.00
C ILE A 119 7.52 -16.92 -9.60
N LEU A 120 7.77 -16.26 -8.47
CA LEU A 120 7.16 -14.99 -8.16
C LEU A 120 7.94 -13.91 -8.92
N TYR A 121 7.37 -13.45 -10.03
CA TYR A 121 8.01 -12.48 -10.92
C TYR A 121 7.91 -11.05 -10.37
N GLY A 122 6.80 -10.73 -9.72
CA GLY A 122 6.56 -9.42 -9.14
C GLY A 122 5.36 -9.41 -8.20
N THR A 123 5.20 -8.29 -7.52
CA THR A 123 4.06 -8.01 -6.66
C THR A 123 3.54 -6.62 -6.99
N ASP A 124 2.23 -6.52 -7.23
CA ASP A 124 1.53 -5.25 -7.37
C ASP A 124 0.65 -5.03 -6.14
N ILE A 125 0.57 -3.81 -5.68
CA ILE A 125 -0.23 -3.42 -4.53
C ILE A 125 -1.23 -2.34 -4.92
N SER A 126 -2.46 -2.43 -4.42
CA SER A 126 -3.54 -1.48 -4.74
C SER A 126 -3.26 -0.05 -4.25
N LYS A 127 -2.51 0.09 -3.14
CA LYS A 127 -2.02 1.37 -2.61
C LYS A 127 -0.58 1.21 -2.11
N GLU A 128 0.28 2.14 -2.47
CA GLU A 128 1.70 2.13 -2.05
C GLU A 128 1.93 2.74 -0.68
N THR A 129 0.99 3.57 -0.21
CA THR A 129 1.06 4.28 1.08
C THR A 129 -0.25 4.20 1.83
N VAL A 130 -0.17 4.35 3.15
CA VAL A 130 -1.32 4.48 4.06
C VAL A 130 -1.19 5.77 4.86
N ILE A 131 -2.33 6.44 5.10
CA ILE A 131 -2.42 7.61 5.95
C ILE A 131 -3.02 7.18 7.29
N LEU A 132 -2.31 7.52 8.37
CA LEU A 132 -2.76 7.38 9.74
C LEU A 132 -3.10 8.77 10.26
N SER A 133 -4.24 8.92 10.95
CA SER A 133 -4.65 10.16 11.60
C SER A 133 -4.94 9.88 13.07
N GLY A 134 -4.24 10.55 13.97
CA GLY A 134 -4.40 10.29 15.40
C GLY A 134 -3.42 11.04 16.28
N PRO A 135 -3.33 10.64 17.57
CA PRO A 135 -2.46 11.26 18.55
C PRO A 135 -0.98 11.14 18.14
N SER A 136 -0.25 12.25 18.29
CA SER A 136 1.19 12.28 17.98
C SER A 136 1.99 11.28 18.81
N THR A 137 1.55 10.98 20.03
CA THR A 137 2.18 9.97 20.91
C THR A 137 2.04 8.55 20.36
N GLU A 138 0.89 8.19 19.75
CA GLU A 138 0.73 6.91 19.07
C GLU A 138 1.51 6.88 17.75
N LEU A 139 1.36 7.92 16.92
CA LEU A 139 1.99 8.00 15.61
C LEU A 139 3.51 7.99 15.67
N SER A 140 4.10 8.55 16.74
CA SER A 140 5.56 8.56 16.95
C SER A 140 6.15 7.17 17.19
N GLN A 141 5.35 6.21 17.65
CA GLN A 141 5.79 4.83 17.90
C GLN A 141 5.89 4.00 16.62
N VAL A 142 5.17 4.39 15.57
CA VAL A 142 5.09 3.63 14.34
C VAL A 142 6.25 3.98 13.42
N GLU A 143 7.02 2.99 13.01
CA GLU A 143 8.13 3.15 12.06
C GLU A 143 7.80 2.56 10.69
N THR A 144 7.17 1.38 10.64
CA THR A 144 6.89 0.66 9.40
C THR A 144 5.46 0.16 9.33
N CYS A 145 4.95 0.08 8.09
CA CYS A 145 3.69 -0.56 7.74
C CYS A 145 3.97 -1.74 6.80
N THR A 146 3.40 -2.91 7.11
CA THR A 146 3.65 -4.14 6.36
C THR A 146 2.33 -4.83 5.99
N ALA A 147 2.24 -5.26 4.73
CA ALA A 147 1.23 -6.19 4.23
C ALA A 147 1.85 -7.59 4.15
N GLU A 148 1.52 -8.46 5.10
CA GLU A 148 2.04 -9.83 5.17
C GLU A 148 1.15 -10.75 4.35
N VAL A 149 1.63 -11.17 3.18
CA VAL A 149 0.87 -12.04 2.28
C VAL A 149 1.14 -13.49 2.62
N ALA A 150 0.07 -14.25 2.87
CA ALA A 150 0.12 -15.68 3.11
C ALA A 150 -0.88 -16.41 2.20
N HIS A 151 -0.45 -17.53 1.63
CA HIS A 151 -1.29 -18.40 0.82
C HIS A 151 -1.08 -19.88 1.21
N LYS A 152 -2.18 -20.65 1.26
CA LYS A 152 -2.11 -22.09 1.53
C LYS A 152 -1.96 -22.85 0.21
N GLY A 153 -0.90 -23.64 0.11
CA GLY A 153 -0.61 -24.46 -1.06
C GLY A 153 0.38 -23.81 -2.02
N ASP A 154 0.71 -24.55 -3.05
CA ASP A 154 1.68 -24.15 -4.07
C ASP A 154 1.01 -23.24 -5.08
N LEU A 155 1.63 -22.12 -5.37
CA LEU A 155 1.15 -21.13 -6.34
C LEU A 155 1.68 -21.48 -7.73
N THR A 156 0.76 -21.55 -8.72
CA THR A 156 1.05 -21.81 -10.14
C THR A 156 0.52 -20.73 -11.08
N GLU A 157 -0.29 -19.81 -10.57
CA GLU A 157 -0.93 -18.76 -11.36
C GLU A 157 -0.97 -17.44 -10.58
N PRO A 158 -1.13 -16.30 -11.24
CA PRO A 158 -1.31 -15.02 -10.57
C PRO A 158 -2.53 -15.03 -9.66
N VAL A 159 -2.38 -14.47 -8.45
CA VAL A 159 -3.46 -14.39 -7.46
C VAL A 159 -3.46 -13.02 -6.80
N THR A 160 -4.65 -12.48 -6.55
CA THR A 160 -4.85 -11.27 -5.76
C THR A 160 -5.39 -11.65 -4.40
N LEU A 161 -4.73 -11.18 -3.35
CA LEU A 161 -5.06 -11.45 -1.95
C LEU A 161 -5.25 -10.15 -1.20
N THR A 162 -6.40 -10.00 -0.52
CA THR A 162 -6.63 -8.89 0.39
C THR A 162 -5.91 -9.16 1.71
N THR A 163 -5.05 -8.25 2.12
CA THR A 163 -4.17 -8.40 3.26
C THR A 163 -4.33 -7.23 4.21
N ALA A 164 -4.54 -7.51 5.50
CA ALA A 164 -4.59 -6.49 6.54
C ALA A 164 -3.22 -5.83 6.73
N LEU A 165 -3.24 -4.53 6.98
CA LEU A 165 -2.04 -3.76 7.29
C LEU A 165 -1.64 -3.98 8.75
N ARG A 166 -0.34 -4.17 8.98
CA ARG A 166 0.27 -4.29 10.31
C ARG A 166 1.32 -3.22 10.48
N PHE A 167 1.40 -2.69 11.67
CA PHE A 167 2.27 -1.57 12.01
C PHE A 167 3.28 -1.98 13.07
N TYR A 168 4.52 -1.56 12.90
CA TYR A 168 5.60 -1.97 13.79
C TYR A 168 6.42 -0.77 14.26
N THR A 169 6.91 -0.88 15.48
CA THR A 169 7.89 0.03 16.04
C THR A 169 9.26 -0.18 15.41
N ARG A 170 10.20 0.72 15.66
CA ARG A 170 11.60 0.59 15.26
C ARG A 170 12.27 -0.68 15.82
N SER A 171 11.83 -1.20 16.95
CA SER A 171 12.32 -2.45 17.53
C SER A 171 11.67 -3.71 16.95
N GLY A 172 10.69 -3.56 16.05
CA GLY A 172 9.96 -4.67 15.41
C GLY A 172 8.78 -5.20 16.23
N SER A 173 8.37 -4.50 17.29
CA SER A 173 7.15 -4.84 18.04
C SER A 173 5.91 -4.33 17.31
N GLU A 174 4.85 -5.13 17.24
CA GLU A 174 3.58 -4.73 16.64
C GLU A 174 2.91 -3.62 17.45
N VAL A 175 2.41 -2.59 16.76
CA VAL A 175 1.70 -1.46 17.36
C VAL A 175 0.20 -1.71 17.25
N GLN A 176 -0.51 -1.56 18.36
CA GLN A 176 -1.96 -1.53 18.41
C GLN A 176 -2.41 -0.09 18.68
N PHE A 177 -3.35 0.41 17.88
CA PHE A 177 -3.87 1.75 18.03
C PHE A 177 -5.11 1.73 18.92
N GLU A 178 -5.22 2.74 19.77
CA GLU A 178 -6.41 2.97 20.59
C GLU A 178 -7.24 4.14 20.01
N TYR A 179 -6.55 5.19 19.54
CA TYR A 179 -7.18 6.44 19.09
C TYR A 179 -6.81 6.82 17.66
N THR A 180 -5.89 6.11 17.02
CA THR A 180 -5.47 6.38 15.64
C THR A 180 -6.44 5.71 14.67
N THR A 181 -6.88 6.45 13.68
CA THR A 181 -7.69 5.96 12.56
C THR A 181 -6.82 5.76 11.33
N LEU A 182 -7.15 4.74 10.53
CA LEU A 182 -6.48 4.40 9.29
C LEU A 182 -7.37 4.79 8.12
N GLU A 183 -6.77 5.34 7.06
CA GLU A 183 -7.49 5.55 5.80
C GLU A 183 -7.93 4.20 5.19
N GLU A 184 -7.06 3.20 5.29
CA GLU A 184 -7.29 1.84 4.83
C GLU A 184 -6.78 0.85 5.88
N GLU A 185 -7.58 -0.17 6.18
CA GLU A 185 -7.19 -1.25 7.10
C GLU A 185 -6.55 -2.44 6.37
N SER A 186 -6.77 -2.54 5.07
CA SER A 186 -6.27 -3.62 4.22
C SER A 186 -5.98 -3.13 2.81
N VAL A 187 -5.14 -3.87 2.10
CA VAL A 187 -4.80 -3.62 0.70
C VAL A 187 -4.86 -4.92 -0.09
N ASP A 188 -5.12 -4.79 -1.39
CA ASP A 188 -5.04 -5.90 -2.31
C ASP A 188 -3.61 -6.01 -2.85
N VAL A 189 -3.04 -7.19 -2.71
CA VAL A 189 -1.72 -7.54 -3.23
C VAL A 189 -1.90 -8.59 -4.32
N THR A 190 -1.47 -8.26 -5.53
CA THR A 190 -1.46 -9.17 -6.66
C THR A 190 -0.06 -9.79 -6.79
N LEU A 191 0.01 -11.10 -6.66
CA LEU A 191 1.21 -11.89 -6.85
C LEU A 191 1.29 -12.31 -8.32
N GLN A 192 2.31 -11.87 -9.04
CA GLN A 192 2.56 -12.27 -10.42
C GLN A 192 3.38 -13.55 -10.42
N VAL A 193 2.71 -14.69 -10.40
CA VAL A 193 3.33 -16.02 -10.47
C VAL A 193 3.31 -16.50 -11.91
N TYR A 194 4.51 -16.77 -12.46
CA TYR A 194 4.71 -17.14 -13.85
C TYR A 194 5.44 -18.47 -13.98
N LYS A 195 5.05 -19.23 -15.02
CA LYS A 195 5.75 -20.45 -15.43
C LYS A 195 7.07 -20.10 -16.09
N VAL A 196 8.12 -20.82 -15.73
CA VAL A 196 9.45 -20.68 -16.33
C VAL A 196 9.63 -21.72 -17.43
N ALA A 197 10.18 -21.32 -18.56
CA ALA A 197 10.58 -22.22 -19.63
C ALA A 197 11.92 -21.83 -20.22
N THR A 198 12.66 -22.85 -20.67
CA THR A 198 13.85 -22.66 -21.50
C THR A 198 13.48 -23.01 -22.93
N LEU A 199 13.39 -22.01 -23.79
CA LEU A 199 12.93 -22.16 -25.17
C LEU A 199 14.10 -22.01 -26.16
N PRO A 200 14.15 -22.80 -27.24
CA PRO A 200 15.12 -22.65 -28.29
C PRO A 200 14.91 -21.33 -29.04
N VAL A 201 16.00 -20.78 -29.52
CA VAL A 201 16.02 -19.54 -30.34
C VAL A 201 16.04 -19.91 -31.82
N GLU A 202 15.17 -19.29 -32.59
CA GLU A 202 15.08 -19.45 -34.03
C GLU A 202 15.25 -18.11 -34.75
N VAL A 203 15.81 -18.15 -35.95
CA VAL A 203 15.95 -17.03 -36.85
C VAL A 203 15.14 -17.33 -38.10
N SER A 204 14.33 -16.38 -38.53
CA SER A 204 13.55 -16.47 -39.76
C SER A 204 14.33 -15.84 -40.94
N PHE A 205 14.13 -16.39 -42.12
CA PHE A 205 14.73 -15.87 -43.36
C PHE A 205 13.63 -15.45 -44.31
N ILE A 206 13.82 -14.29 -44.95
CA ILE A 206 12.89 -13.76 -45.97
C ILE A 206 13.65 -13.43 -47.30
N ASN A 207 12.90 -13.20 -48.35
CA ASN A 207 13.40 -12.83 -49.65
C ASN A 207 14.49 -13.78 -50.19
N ALA A 208 14.32 -15.09 -49.91
CA ALA A 208 15.19 -16.12 -50.49
C ALA A 208 15.03 -16.10 -52.03
N PRO A 209 16.15 -16.27 -52.80
CA PRO A 209 16.07 -16.45 -54.22
C PRO A 209 15.16 -17.64 -54.56
N ARG A 210 14.53 -17.59 -55.76
CA ARG A 210 13.69 -18.70 -56.25
C ARG A 210 14.52 -19.99 -56.27
N ASP A 211 13.99 -21.07 -55.74
CA ASP A 211 14.63 -22.38 -55.63
C ASP A 211 15.81 -22.46 -54.65
N PHE A 212 16.01 -21.44 -53.81
CA PHE A 212 17.01 -21.50 -52.77
C PHE A 212 16.43 -22.14 -51.46
N ASP A 213 17.09 -23.22 -51.04
CA ASP A 213 16.73 -23.87 -49.78
C ASP A 213 17.50 -23.20 -48.62
N SER A 214 16.78 -22.37 -47.84
CA SER A 214 17.39 -21.68 -46.66
C SER A 214 17.86 -22.63 -45.57
N SER A 215 17.41 -23.90 -45.57
CA SER A 215 17.83 -24.90 -44.59
C SER A 215 19.31 -25.31 -44.73
N VAL A 216 19.92 -25.02 -45.88
CA VAL A 216 21.35 -25.25 -46.09
C VAL A 216 22.25 -24.21 -45.46
N LEU A 217 21.68 -23.08 -44.99
CA LEU A 217 22.43 -22.05 -44.31
C LEU A 217 22.80 -22.51 -42.88
N ALA A 218 24.05 -22.93 -42.71
CA ALA A 218 24.55 -23.20 -41.37
C ALA A 218 24.86 -21.89 -40.65
N TYR A 219 24.18 -21.66 -39.54
CA TYR A 219 24.44 -20.49 -38.68
C TYR A 219 24.68 -20.88 -37.23
N THR A 220 25.34 -20.00 -36.52
CA THR A 220 25.61 -20.12 -35.09
C THR A 220 25.03 -18.94 -34.36
N LEU A 221 24.33 -19.24 -33.25
CA LEU A 221 23.78 -18.26 -32.35
C LEU A 221 24.72 -18.08 -31.14
N SER A 222 24.90 -16.84 -30.69
CA SER A 222 25.64 -16.57 -29.43
C SER A 222 24.94 -17.22 -28.22
N LYS A 223 23.64 -17.43 -28.30
CA LYS A 223 22.88 -18.20 -27.31
C LYS A 223 21.75 -18.98 -28.02
N LYS A 224 21.72 -20.30 -27.80
CA LYS A 224 20.80 -21.22 -28.50
C LYS A 224 19.45 -21.35 -27.81
N THR A 225 19.36 -21.01 -26.54
CA THR A 225 18.15 -21.09 -25.74
C THR A 225 18.04 -19.85 -24.85
N LEU A 226 16.83 -19.42 -24.53
CA LEU A 226 16.54 -18.34 -23.60
C LEU A 226 15.63 -18.84 -22.49
N ASN A 227 15.89 -18.35 -21.26
CA ASN A 227 15.01 -18.57 -20.14
C ASN A 227 13.98 -17.46 -20.09
N VAL A 228 12.72 -17.82 -20.10
CA VAL A 228 11.60 -16.90 -20.08
C VAL A 228 10.59 -17.27 -19.00
N ALA A 229 9.81 -16.29 -18.57
CA ALA A 229 8.69 -16.50 -17.67
C ALA A 229 7.44 -15.79 -18.23
N GLY A 230 6.29 -16.35 -17.97
CA GLY A 230 5.01 -15.80 -18.35
C GLY A 230 3.83 -16.64 -17.88
N PRO A 231 2.60 -16.20 -18.21
CA PRO A 231 1.40 -16.98 -17.94
C PRO A 231 1.52 -18.39 -18.56
N GLU A 232 1.16 -19.43 -17.80
CA GLU A 232 1.30 -20.82 -18.25
C GLU A 232 0.65 -21.07 -19.62
N SER A 233 -0.55 -20.54 -19.84
CA SER A 233 -1.28 -20.69 -21.09
C SER A 233 -0.57 -20.08 -22.31
N GLN A 234 0.31 -19.11 -22.10
CA GLN A 234 1.12 -18.51 -23.16
C GLN A 234 2.42 -19.28 -23.36
N ILE A 235 3.10 -19.61 -22.27
CA ILE A 235 4.34 -20.40 -22.30
C ILE A 235 4.14 -21.75 -23.00
N ASP A 236 3.03 -22.45 -22.71
CA ASP A 236 2.75 -23.76 -23.27
C ASP A 236 2.42 -23.76 -24.79
N ARG A 237 2.18 -22.61 -25.36
CA ARG A 237 1.98 -22.42 -26.81
C ARG A 237 3.28 -22.13 -27.56
N LEU A 238 4.35 -21.83 -26.83
CA LEU A 238 5.63 -21.48 -27.44
C LEU A 238 6.49 -22.74 -27.58
N SER A 239 6.86 -23.07 -28.80
CA SER A 239 7.86 -24.12 -29.10
C SER A 239 9.26 -23.55 -29.26
N ALA A 240 9.38 -22.29 -29.67
CA ALA A 240 10.62 -21.59 -29.89
C ALA A 240 10.40 -20.06 -29.82
N LEU A 241 11.47 -19.31 -29.69
CA LEU A 241 11.48 -17.85 -29.72
C LEU A 241 12.16 -17.35 -30.98
N SER A 242 11.40 -16.61 -31.84
CA SER A 242 11.97 -15.94 -32.99
C SER A 242 12.63 -14.64 -32.54
N VAL A 243 13.92 -14.49 -32.78
CA VAL A 243 14.69 -13.26 -32.45
C VAL A 243 14.79 -12.29 -33.61
N GLY A 244 14.04 -12.55 -34.68
CA GLY A 244 13.95 -11.64 -35.82
C GLY A 244 14.15 -12.33 -37.16
N THR A 245 14.24 -11.49 -38.20
CA THR A 245 14.25 -11.93 -39.59
C THR A 245 15.49 -11.42 -40.30
N ILE A 246 16.20 -12.29 -41.03
CA ILE A 246 17.31 -11.92 -41.89
C ILE A 246 16.85 -11.91 -43.33
N ASP A 247 17.04 -10.76 -44.01
CA ASP A 247 16.72 -10.58 -45.39
C ASP A 247 17.87 -11.12 -46.28
N LEU A 248 17.58 -12.21 -47.02
CA LEU A 248 18.54 -12.86 -47.88
C LEU A 248 18.83 -12.07 -49.16
N SER A 249 18.04 -11.05 -49.50
CA SER A 249 18.36 -10.17 -50.64
C SER A 249 19.52 -9.21 -50.36
N THR A 250 19.77 -8.90 -49.10
CA THR A 250 20.86 -8.03 -48.63
C THR A 250 21.91 -8.75 -47.79
N PHE A 251 21.88 -10.06 -47.84
CA PHE A 251 22.65 -10.95 -47.00
C PHE A 251 24.17 -10.94 -47.35
N ALA A 252 25.02 -10.94 -46.34
CA ALA A 252 26.47 -11.13 -46.45
C ALA A 252 26.91 -12.21 -45.47
N LEU A 253 27.65 -13.20 -45.98
CA LEU A 253 28.10 -14.38 -45.24
C LEU A 253 29.11 -14.11 -44.13
N ASP A 254 29.92 -13.12 -44.30
CA ASP A 254 31.02 -12.72 -43.38
C ASP A 254 30.56 -11.68 -42.34
N LYS A 255 29.28 -11.32 -42.40
CA LYS A 255 28.68 -10.36 -41.46
C LYS A 255 28.08 -11.07 -40.25
N VAL A 256 28.35 -10.51 -39.08
CA VAL A 256 27.65 -10.87 -37.84
C VAL A 256 26.40 -9.98 -37.72
N TYR A 257 25.26 -10.61 -37.56
CA TYR A 257 23.98 -9.92 -37.40
C TYR A 257 23.65 -9.86 -35.92
N GLU A 258 23.41 -8.67 -35.40
CA GLU A 258 22.91 -8.46 -34.06
C GLU A 258 21.39 -8.33 -34.12
N MET A 259 20.72 -9.25 -33.44
CA MET A 259 19.26 -9.36 -33.44
C MET A 259 18.75 -8.99 -32.06
N PRO A 260 17.95 -7.93 -31.91
CA PRO A 260 17.32 -7.60 -30.64
C PRO A 260 16.33 -8.71 -30.23
N ILE A 261 16.25 -8.99 -28.94
CA ILE A 261 15.31 -9.99 -28.42
C ILE A 261 13.94 -9.32 -28.28
N GLU A 262 13.02 -9.68 -29.14
CA GLU A 262 11.62 -9.26 -29.08
C GLU A 262 10.75 -10.42 -28.60
N LEU A 263 10.10 -10.24 -27.45
CA LEU A 263 9.26 -11.27 -26.85
C LEU A 263 7.77 -10.95 -27.09
N PRO A 264 6.92 -11.97 -27.18
CA PRO A 264 5.48 -11.77 -27.19
C PRO A 264 5.01 -11.05 -25.92
N THR A 265 3.93 -10.26 -26.02
CA THR A 265 3.34 -9.55 -24.89
C THR A 265 3.03 -10.50 -23.74
N GLY A 266 3.47 -10.17 -22.53
CA GLY A 266 3.27 -10.97 -21.33
C GLY A 266 4.34 -12.04 -21.09
N ILE A 267 5.31 -12.20 -22.01
CA ILE A 267 6.49 -13.06 -21.80
C ILE A 267 7.66 -12.17 -21.41
N HIS A 268 8.38 -12.57 -20.38
CA HIS A 268 9.50 -11.84 -19.81
C HIS A 268 10.78 -12.64 -19.92
N LEU A 269 11.86 -11.98 -20.33
CA LEU A 269 13.19 -12.58 -20.38
C LEU A 269 13.78 -12.64 -18.97
N LEU A 270 14.28 -13.80 -18.57
CA LEU A 270 15.00 -13.98 -17.30
C LEU A 270 16.51 -13.86 -17.46
N ASP A 271 17.02 -14.03 -18.70
CA ASP A 271 18.42 -13.83 -19.01
C ASP A 271 18.74 -12.33 -19.10
N ASN A 272 19.90 -11.92 -18.60
CA ASN A 272 20.35 -10.53 -18.68
C ASN A 272 20.99 -10.23 -20.05
N LEU A 273 20.19 -10.27 -21.11
CA LEU A 273 20.58 -10.06 -22.50
C LEU A 273 19.59 -9.12 -23.20
N SER A 274 20.08 -8.29 -24.11
CA SER A 274 19.25 -7.42 -24.97
C SER A 274 19.22 -7.87 -26.43
N SER A 275 20.25 -8.61 -26.87
CA SER A 275 20.39 -9.05 -28.25
C SER A 275 21.07 -10.42 -28.32
N ILE A 276 20.92 -11.08 -29.48
CA ILE A 276 21.62 -12.31 -29.85
C ILE A 276 22.37 -12.05 -31.15
N THR A 277 23.61 -12.51 -31.24
CA THR A 277 24.35 -12.46 -32.50
C THR A 277 24.19 -13.73 -33.29
N VAL A 278 24.04 -13.56 -34.61
CA VAL A 278 23.93 -14.63 -35.61
C VAL A 278 25.10 -14.53 -36.54
N SER A 279 25.89 -15.59 -36.65
CA SER A 279 27.03 -15.69 -37.58
C SER A 279 26.85 -16.89 -38.50
N PHE A 280 27.26 -16.76 -39.74
CA PHE A 280 27.09 -17.82 -40.73
C PHE A 280 28.42 -18.54 -41.00
N ASP A 281 28.37 -19.85 -41.23
CA ASP A 281 29.50 -20.66 -41.61
C ASP A 281 29.58 -20.71 -43.14
N SER A 282 30.58 -20.00 -43.71
CA SER A 282 30.86 -19.95 -45.14
C SER A 282 31.67 -21.15 -45.68
N SER A 283 32.15 -22.02 -44.78
CA SER A 283 33.07 -23.10 -45.16
C SER A 283 32.46 -24.16 -46.09
N LYS A 284 31.16 -24.22 -46.16
CA LYS A 284 30.38 -25.17 -47.01
C LYS A 284 29.75 -24.54 -48.25
N LEU A 285 30.03 -23.28 -48.50
CA LEU A 285 29.44 -22.55 -49.63
C LEU A 285 30.47 -22.32 -50.72
N GLU A 286 30.11 -22.66 -51.97
CA GLU A 286 30.94 -22.42 -53.15
C GLU A 286 30.49 -21.10 -53.82
N THR A 287 31.44 -20.25 -54.15
CA THR A 287 31.21 -19.03 -54.95
C THR A 287 31.30 -19.36 -56.42
N LYS A 288 30.21 -19.09 -57.15
CA LYS A 288 30.21 -19.20 -58.64
C LYS A 288 30.13 -17.82 -59.25
N THR A 289 31.15 -17.42 -59.99
CA THR A 289 31.13 -16.19 -60.78
C THR A 289 30.40 -16.44 -62.10
N LEU A 290 29.29 -15.72 -62.30
CA LEU A 290 28.54 -15.72 -63.55
C LEU A 290 28.91 -14.49 -64.37
N ASN A 291 29.52 -14.71 -65.51
CA ASN A 291 29.76 -13.65 -66.49
C ASN A 291 28.45 -13.46 -67.24
N LEU A 292 27.75 -12.33 -67.07
CA LEU A 292 26.63 -11.95 -67.88
C LEU A 292 27.14 -11.45 -69.24
N PRO A 293 26.63 -11.96 -70.37
CA PRO A 293 26.95 -11.38 -71.64
C PRO A 293 26.34 -9.98 -71.75
N SER A 294 27.15 -9.05 -72.25
CA SER A 294 26.82 -7.64 -72.51
C SER A 294 25.75 -7.47 -73.57
#